data_9791897305879c7637e822ccdf6fa9e8
#
_entry.id   9791897305879c7637e822ccdf6fa9e8
#
_cell.length_a   1.000
_cell.length_b   1.000
_cell.length_c   1.000
_cell.angle_alpha   90.00
_cell.angle_beta   90.00
_cell.angle_gamma   90.00
#
_symmetry.space_group_name_H-M   'P 1'
#
loop_
_entity.id
_entity.type
_entity.pdbx_description
1 polymer ?
#
loop_
_entity_poly.entity_id
_entity_poly.type
_entity_poly.pdbx_seq_one_letter_code
_entity_poly.pdbx_strand_id
1 'polypeptide(L)'
;MNKKASERKPRVKKEENSLSTIFESVVKVNPKADLNQLITFYNQFKCKNKTQKDLINLINDKDIIIAAGPAGVGKSFVTVARALELLKSSSNKYTKIIVSKPAVEADEEHGFVPGTIREKMEPYIASTMDNFDDLIGKQNRLILEEAGYLEVQPLAFIRGKSIKNTILLMEEVQNMTPKQVKTLLTRIGENSKFILSGDIEQSDKFKHPRQSGLYDAIHRHKNIPEIGFIEFSEDEIVRHPLISKILANYKEKTDKPTPPETKILREGKNPEKKSTSILKKIFNFFK
;
A
#
# COMPACT_ATOMS: atom_id res chain seq x y z
N MET A 1 57.94 40.12 28.00
CA MET A 1 57.15 39.63 26.81
C MET A 1 56.54 38.29 27.18
N ASN A 2 55.29 38.30 27.63
CA ASN A 2 54.62 37.09 28.07
C ASN A 2 53.63 36.63 26.95
N LYS A 3 53.91 35.45 26.38
CA LYS A 3 52.99 34.78 25.46
C LYS A 3 51.91 34.04 26.28
N LYS A 4 50.67 34.47 26.17
CA LYS A 4 49.50 33.76 26.68
C LYS A 4 49.29 32.51 25.85
N ALA A 5 49.33 31.34 26.48
CA ALA A 5 48.88 30.09 25.93
C ALA A 5 47.33 30.05 25.92
N SER A 6 46.73 29.82 24.75
CA SER A 6 45.28 29.66 24.64
C SER A 6 44.90 28.22 24.99
N GLU A 7 44.16 28.05 26.06
CA GLU A 7 43.53 26.79 26.43
C GLU A 7 42.49 26.41 25.41
N ARG A 8 42.73 25.32 24.67
CA ARG A 8 41.73 24.67 23.83
C ARG A 8 40.81 23.83 24.72
N LYS A 9 39.52 24.21 24.78
CA LYS A 9 38.48 23.41 25.41
C LYS A 9 38.40 22.02 24.74
N PRO A 10 38.21 20.95 25.52
CA PRO A 10 38.09 19.61 24.98
C PRO A 10 36.82 19.51 24.10
N ARG A 11 36.98 19.03 22.86
CA ARG A 11 35.88 18.64 21.97
C ARG A 11 35.13 17.50 22.66
N VAL A 12 33.86 17.76 23.03
CA VAL A 12 32.92 16.71 23.41
C VAL A 12 32.79 15.78 22.21
N LYS A 13 33.31 14.55 22.32
CA LYS A 13 33.00 13.45 21.40
C LYS A 13 31.50 13.20 21.52
N LYS A 14 30.72 13.58 20.51
CA LYS A 14 29.39 13.05 20.31
C LYS A 14 29.53 11.53 20.26
N GLU A 15 28.92 10.86 21.19
CA GLU A 15 28.68 9.43 21.10
C GLU A 15 27.74 9.22 19.90
N GLU A 16 28.33 9.02 18.73
CA GLU A 16 27.75 8.28 17.66
C GLU A 16 27.70 6.82 18.14
N ASN A 17 26.74 6.53 19.04
CA ASN A 17 26.21 5.19 19.20
C ASN A 17 25.46 4.91 17.90
N SER A 18 26.26 4.59 16.90
CA SER A 18 25.78 4.36 15.56
C SER A 18 24.88 3.11 15.60
N LEU A 19 23.72 3.24 14.97
CA LEU A 19 22.87 2.11 14.59
C LEU A 19 23.69 0.92 14.06
N SER A 20 24.87 1.18 13.46
CA SER A 20 25.85 0.17 13.05
C SER A 20 26.36 -0.74 14.19
N THR A 21 26.55 -0.23 15.41
CA THR A 21 27.06 -1.06 16.53
C THR A 21 25.99 -2.00 17.09
N ILE A 22 24.73 -1.57 17.08
CA ILE A 22 23.57 -2.43 17.41
C ILE A 22 23.42 -3.45 16.31
N PHE A 23 23.64 -3.08 15.07
CA PHE A 23 23.51 -3.89 13.86
C PHE A 23 24.53 -5.03 13.82
N GLU A 24 25.80 -4.77 14.08
CA GLU A 24 26.86 -5.80 14.13
C GLU A 24 26.62 -6.86 15.21
N SER A 25 25.89 -6.53 16.27
CA SER A 25 25.51 -7.49 17.33
C SER A 25 24.31 -8.36 16.93
N VAL A 26 23.42 -7.87 16.06
CA VAL A 26 22.19 -8.57 15.63
C VAL A 26 22.42 -9.42 14.37
N VAL A 27 23.30 -9.00 13.45
CA VAL A 27 23.57 -9.68 12.16
C VAL A 27 24.31 -11.01 12.30
N LYS A 28 24.84 -11.37 13.47
CA LYS A 28 25.43 -12.70 13.71
C LYS A 28 24.41 -13.82 13.95
N VAL A 29 23.11 -13.53 13.90
CA VAL A 29 22.03 -14.48 14.16
C VAL A 29 21.49 -15.05 12.84
N ASN A 30 21.11 -16.33 12.86
CA ASN A 30 20.60 -17.09 11.69
C ASN A 30 19.42 -16.35 11.04
N PRO A 31 19.47 -15.99 9.73
CA PRO A 31 18.46 -15.17 9.06
C PRO A 31 17.01 -15.67 9.21
N LYS A 32 16.82 -16.99 9.30
CA LYS A 32 15.46 -17.57 9.46
C LYS A 32 14.90 -17.46 10.88
N ALA A 33 15.76 -17.52 11.89
CA ALA A 33 15.33 -17.31 13.28
C ALA A 33 14.92 -15.83 13.50
N ASP A 34 15.59 -14.93 12.82
CA ASP A 34 15.34 -13.50 12.92
C ASP A 34 14.00 -13.05 12.40
N LEU A 35 13.52 -13.58 11.26
CA LEU A 35 12.19 -13.23 10.74
C LEU A 35 11.08 -13.54 11.74
N ASN A 36 11.20 -14.61 12.53
CA ASN A 36 10.21 -14.95 13.55
C ASN A 36 10.19 -13.96 14.71
N GLN A 37 11.34 -13.40 15.05
CA GLN A 37 11.47 -12.37 16.09
C GLN A 37 11.10 -10.99 15.54
N LEU A 38 11.63 -10.63 14.37
CA LEU A 38 11.41 -9.32 13.75
C LEU A 38 9.96 -9.10 13.33
N ILE A 39 9.28 -10.15 12.84
CA ILE A 39 7.86 -10.09 12.47
C ILE A 39 7.02 -10.62 13.64
N THR A 40 7.09 -9.90 14.76
CA THR A 40 6.19 -10.09 15.90
C THR A 40 5.31 -8.87 16.01
N PHE A 41 4.02 -9.04 15.77
CA PHE A 41 3.08 -7.93 15.83
C PHE A 41 2.91 -7.43 17.27
N TYR A 42 3.06 -6.14 17.49
CA TYR A 42 2.86 -5.52 18.81
C TYR A 42 1.42 -5.66 19.31
N ASN A 43 0.46 -5.61 18.37
CA ASN A 43 -0.94 -5.85 18.65
C ASN A 43 -1.44 -6.97 17.74
N GLN A 44 -2.35 -7.82 18.24
CA GLN A 44 -3.01 -8.79 17.36
C GLN A 44 -3.73 -8.03 16.23
N PHE A 45 -3.27 -8.23 15.01
CA PHE A 45 -3.96 -7.74 13.83
C PHE A 45 -5.36 -8.39 13.74
N LYS A 46 -6.40 -7.54 13.69
CA LYS A 46 -7.79 -8.00 13.55
C LYS A 46 -8.47 -7.19 12.44
N CYS A 47 -9.06 -7.89 11.48
CA CYS A 47 -9.92 -7.26 10.49
C CYS A 47 -11.13 -6.60 11.17
N LYS A 48 -11.41 -5.35 10.83
CA LYS A 48 -12.51 -4.56 11.38
C LYS A 48 -13.85 -4.80 10.66
N ASN A 49 -13.80 -5.28 9.42
CA ASN A 49 -14.99 -5.58 8.62
C ASN A 49 -14.78 -6.86 7.78
N LYS A 50 -15.86 -7.26 7.09
CA LYS A 50 -15.86 -8.46 6.25
C LYS A 50 -14.96 -8.29 5.03
N THR A 51 -14.97 -7.13 4.38
CA THR A 51 -14.20 -6.85 3.17
C THR A 51 -12.69 -6.94 3.43
N GLN A 52 -12.23 -6.50 4.61
CA GLN A 52 -10.83 -6.73 5.00
C GLN A 52 -10.48 -8.22 5.14
N LYS A 53 -11.40 -9.05 5.66
CA LYS A 53 -11.21 -10.52 5.71
C LYS A 53 -11.19 -11.13 4.32
N ASP A 54 -12.09 -10.69 3.45
CA ASP A 54 -12.16 -11.15 2.06
C ASP A 54 -10.89 -10.75 1.28
N LEU A 55 -10.31 -9.56 1.56
CA LEU A 55 -9.01 -9.17 1.02
C LEU A 55 -7.89 -10.13 1.44
N ILE A 56 -7.83 -10.52 2.71
CA ILE A 56 -6.85 -11.52 3.19
C ILE A 56 -7.03 -12.85 2.45
N ASN A 57 -8.28 -13.31 2.29
CA ASN A 57 -8.57 -14.55 1.57
C ASN A 57 -8.08 -14.48 0.12
N LEU A 58 -8.33 -13.35 -0.56
CA LEU A 58 -7.83 -13.13 -1.92
C LEU A 58 -6.29 -13.10 -1.96
N ILE A 59 -5.64 -12.46 -0.98
CA ILE A 59 -4.17 -12.44 -0.90
C ILE A 59 -3.62 -13.86 -0.72
N ASN A 60 -4.32 -14.73 0.00
CA ASN A 60 -3.90 -16.12 0.15
C ASN A 60 -4.01 -16.92 -1.15
N ASP A 61 -5.09 -16.71 -1.88
CA ASP A 61 -5.55 -17.57 -2.97
C ASP A 61 -5.05 -17.13 -4.35
N LYS A 62 -4.87 -15.83 -4.59
CA LYS A 62 -4.54 -15.27 -5.91
C LYS A 62 -3.08 -14.80 -6.00
N ASP A 63 -2.56 -14.79 -7.22
CA ASP A 63 -1.20 -14.29 -7.49
C ASP A 63 -1.18 -12.77 -7.65
N ILE A 64 -2.24 -12.20 -8.23
CA ILE A 64 -2.41 -10.76 -8.36
C ILE A 64 -3.71 -10.36 -7.68
N ILE A 65 -3.64 -9.35 -6.82
CA ILE A 65 -4.79 -8.80 -6.11
C ILE A 65 -4.91 -7.31 -6.46
N ILE A 66 -6.12 -6.90 -6.83
CA ILE A 66 -6.45 -5.49 -7.09
C ILE A 66 -7.51 -5.07 -6.08
N ALA A 67 -7.11 -4.23 -5.12
CA ALA A 67 -7.95 -3.70 -4.05
C ALA A 67 -8.28 -2.24 -4.33
N ALA A 68 -9.52 -1.95 -4.72
CA ALA A 68 -10.02 -0.61 -4.97
C ALA A 68 -10.89 -0.10 -3.82
N GLY A 69 -10.99 1.21 -3.69
CA GLY A 69 -11.92 1.87 -2.76
C GLY A 69 -11.32 3.07 -2.04
N PRO A 70 -12.11 3.79 -1.24
CA PRO A 70 -11.74 5.07 -0.66
C PRO A 70 -10.58 4.96 0.33
N ALA A 71 -9.91 6.10 0.52
CA ALA A 71 -8.86 6.20 1.54
C ALA A 71 -9.45 5.97 2.95
N GLY A 72 -8.68 5.29 3.81
CA GLY A 72 -9.07 5.07 5.21
C GLY A 72 -9.89 3.80 5.49
N VAL A 73 -10.19 2.96 4.50
CA VAL A 73 -10.82 1.64 4.71
C VAL A 73 -9.84 0.57 5.17
N GLY A 74 -8.54 0.91 5.30
CA GLY A 74 -7.50 0.02 5.82
C GLY A 74 -6.85 -0.90 4.78
N LYS A 75 -6.97 -0.62 3.47
CA LYS A 75 -6.32 -1.42 2.41
C LYS A 75 -4.83 -1.65 2.68
N SER A 76 -4.06 -0.57 2.78
CA SER A 76 -2.61 -0.62 2.97
C SER A 76 -2.22 -1.34 4.26
N PHE A 77 -2.93 -1.08 5.36
CA PHE A 77 -2.66 -1.74 6.64
C PHE A 77 -2.85 -3.26 6.56
N VAL A 78 -3.97 -3.71 5.98
CA VAL A 78 -4.27 -5.15 5.79
C VAL A 78 -3.27 -5.82 4.86
N THR A 79 -2.90 -5.15 3.76
CA THR A 79 -1.94 -5.71 2.79
C THR A 79 -0.55 -5.82 3.36
N VAL A 80 -0.09 -4.82 4.13
CA VAL A 80 1.20 -4.86 4.84
C VAL A 80 1.21 -5.97 5.89
N ALA A 81 0.17 -6.06 6.73
CA ALA A 81 0.06 -7.11 7.74
C ALA A 81 0.15 -8.50 7.10
N ARG A 82 -0.63 -8.74 6.04
CA ARG A 82 -0.63 -10.04 5.37
C ARG A 82 0.68 -10.33 4.62
N ALA A 83 1.31 -9.32 4.03
CA ALA A 83 2.63 -9.47 3.39
C ALA A 83 3.71 -9.88 4.40
N LEU A 84 3.73 -9.28 5.59
CA LEU A 84 4.63 -9.65 6.67
C LEU A 84 4.40 -11.10 7.14
N GLU A 85 3.14 -11.50 7.34
CA GLU A 85 2.81 -12.89 7.70
C GLU A 85 3.26 -13.89 6.64
N LEU A 86 3.07 -13.59 5.35
CA LEU A 86 3.51 -14.44 4.25
C LEU A 86 5.03 -14.51 4.15
N LEU A 87 5.73 -13.40 4.32
CA LEU A 87 7.19 -13.38 4.35
C LEU A 87 7.74 -14.27 5.47
N LYS A 88 7.12 -14.21 6.66
CA LYS A 88 7.49 -15.04 7.81
C LYS A 88 7.16 -16.51 7.60
N SER A 89 5.92 -16.82 7.21
CA SER A 89 5.42 -18.20 7.15
C SER A 89 5.84 -18.97 5.90
N SER A 90 6.17 -18.27 4.82
CA SER A 90 6.49 -18.85 3.50
C SER A 90 7.86 -18.35 3.01
N SER A 91 8.85 -18.31 3.89
CA SER A 91 10.19 -17.77 3.61
C SER A 91 10.99 -18.56 2.54
N ASN A 92 10.57 -19.78 2.22
CA ASN A 92 11.09 -20.56 1.10
C ASN A 92 10.44 -20.16 -0.24
N LYS A 93 9.28 -19.49 -0.23
CA LYS A 93 8.58 -19.00 -1.42
C LYS A 93 8.85 -17.50 -1.63
N TYR A 94 8.73 -16.70 -0.57
CA TYR A 94 8.92 -15.25 -0.61
C TYR A 94 10.17 -14.85 0.15
N THR A 95 11.09 -14.18 -0.53
CA THR A 95 12.37 -13.74 0.08
C THR A 95 12.33 -12.28 0.50
N LYS A 96 11.42 -11.48 -0.04
CA LYS A 96 11.30 -10.06 0.29
C LYS A 96 9.94 -9.46 -0.04
N ILE A 97 9.69 -8.30 0.53
CA ILE A 97 8.60 -7.39 0.20
C ILE A 97 9.20 -6.20 -0.54
N ILE A 98 8.61 -5.82 -1.67
CA ILE A 98 8.91 -4.56 -2.37
C ILE A 98 7.70 -3.64 -2.23
N VAL A 99 7.94 -2.42 -1.74
CA VAL A 99 6.96 -1.34 -1.71
C VAL A 99 7.25 -0.37 -2.84
N SER A 100 6.22 -0.03 -3.61
CA SER A 100 6.31 0.93 -4.71
C SER A 100 5.06 1.80 -4.79
N LYS A 101 5.26 3.04 -5.23
CA LYS A 101 4.19 3.96 -5.62
C LYS A 101 4.55 4.63 -6.95
N PRO A 102 3.58 4.99 -7.80
CA PRO A 102 3.85 5.86 -8.93
C PRO A 102 4.28 7.23 -8.40
N ALA A 103 5.32 7.79 -8.99
CA ALA A 103 5.64 9.19 -8.74
C ALA A 103 4.52 10.04 -9.35
N VAL A 104 3.80 10.75 -8.52
CA VAL A 104 2.93 11.84 -8.92
C VAL A 104 3.78 13.09 -8.70
N GLU A 105 3.99 13.86 -9.76
CA GLU A 105 4.52 15.19 -9.60
C GLU A 105 3.47 15.94 -8.78
N ALA A 106 3.76 16.20 -7.51
CA ALA A 106 2.98 17.15 -6.74
C ALA A 106 3.10 18.49 -7.50
N ASP A 107 1.99 19.22 -7.64
CA ASP A 107 1.92 20.52 -8.33
C ASP A 107 2.84 21.61 -7.70
N GLU A 108 3.50 21.29 -6.63
CA GLU A 108 4.62 22.07 -6.11
C GLU A 108 5.89 21.65 -6.89
N GLU A 109 6.47 22.61 -7.61
CA GLU A 109 7.79 22.52 -8.23
C GLU A 109 8.86 22.25 -7.16
N HIS A 110 8.85 21.05 -6.60
CA HIS A 110 10.00 20.55 -5.87
C HIS A 110 11.09 20.30 -6.91
N GLY A 111 11.92 21.32 -7.12
CA GLY A 111 13.10 21.24 -7.98
C GLY A 111 13.91 19.99 -7.65
N PHE A 112 14.95 19.71 -8.41
CA PHE A 112 15.82 18.55 -8.23
C PHE A 112 16.21 18.38 -6.75
N VAL A 113 15.54 17.48 -6.03
CA VAL A 113 15.86 17.14 -4.64
C VAL A 113 17.11 16.28 -4.68
N PRO A 114 18.26 16.74 -4.15
CA PRO A 114 19.46 15.91 -4.05
C PRO A 114 19.21 14.76 -3.06
N GLY A 115 19.87 13.63 -3.26
CA GLY A 115 19.77 12.48 -2.35
C GLY A 115 19.65 11.15 -3.07
N THR A 116 19.67 10.09 -2.30
CA THR A 116 19.49 8.71 -2.74
C THR A 116 18.06 8.48 -3.23
N ILE A 117 17.84 7.43 -4.01
CA ILE A 117 16.51 7.03 -4.46
C ILE A 117 15.56 6.82 -3.28
N ARG A 118 16.07 6.25 -2.20
CA ARG A 118 15.32 6.02 -0.96
C ARG A 118 14.82 7.33 -0.35
N GLU A 119 15.70 8.30 -0.18
CA GLU A 119 15.37 9.63 0.37
C GLU A 119 14.33 10.35 -0.51
N LYS A 120 14.44 10.24 -1.82
CA LYS A 120 13.46 10.81 -2.75
C LYS A 120 12.10 10.13 -2.68
N MET A 121 12.05 8.85 -2.38
CA MET A 121 10.79 8.11 -2.25
C MET A 121 10.14 8.27 -0.87
N GLU A 122 10.90 8.67 0.15
CA GLU A 122 10.44 8.70 1.55
C GLU A 122 9.13 9.46 1.75
N PRO A 123 8.92 10.69 1.23
CA PRO A 123 7.66 11.40 1.39
C PRO A 123 6.45 10.64 0.82
N TYR A 124 6.65 9.96 -0.31
CA TYR A 124 5.58 9.24 -1.01
C TYR A 124 5.17 7.95 -0.31
N ILE A 125 6.10 7.29 0.39
CA ILE A 125 5.86 6.00 1.03
C ILE A 125 5.67 6.09 2.54
N ALA A 126 5.78 7.29 3.14
CA ALA A 126 5.74 7.49 4.59
C ALA A 126 4.53 6.78 5.22
N SER A 127 3.33 6.98 4.69
CA SER A 127 2.11 6.33 5.19
C SER A 127 2.15 4.79 5.15
N THR A 128 2.86 4.23 4.17
CA THR A 128 3.04 2.77 4.10
C THR A 128 4.06 2.30 5.11
N MET A 129 5.15 3.07 5.31
CA MET A 129 6.15 2.77 6.34
C MET A 129 5.58 2.88 7.75
N ASP A 130 4.68 3.84 8.00
CA ASP A 130 3.94 3.95 9.25
C ASP A 130 3.13 2.68 9.55
N ASN A 131 2.51 2.07 8.54
CA ASN A 131 1.81 0.79 8.71
C ASN A 131 2.76 -0.35 9.15
N PHE A 132 3.99 -0.40 8.62
CA PHE A 132 5.00 -1.35 9.11
C PHE A 132 5.40 -1.01 10.55
N ASP A 133 5.63 0.27 10.87
CA ASP A 133 6.01 0.72 12.19
C ASP A 133 4.93 0.41 13.24
N ASP A 134 3.66 0.59 12.90
CA ASP A 134 2.51 0.25 13.75
C ASP A 134 2.39 -1.26 14.02
N LEU A 135 2.77 -2.11 13.06
CA LEU A 135 2.64 -3.56 13.17
C LEU A 135 3.83 -4.20 13.91
N ILE A 136 5.05 -3.85 13.56
CA ILE A 136 6.27 -4.53 14.04
C ILE A 136 7.27 -3.59 14.73
N GLY A 137 7.00 -2.29 14.76
CA GLY A 137 7.87 -1.26 15.29
C GLY A 137 8.94 -0.79 14.32
N LYS A 138 9.29 0.49 14.44
CA LYS A 138 10.27 1.16 13.56
C LYS A 138 11.61 0.45 13.52
N GLN A 139 12.10 -0.03 14.68
CA GLN A 139 13.40 -0.70 14.76
C GLN A 139 13.42 -2.00 13.94
N ASN A 140 12.39 -2.84 14.09
CA ASN A 140 12.28 -4.09 13.34
C ASN A 140 12.14 -3.84 11.85
N ARG A 141 11.35 -2.82 11.45
CA ARG A 141 11.25 -2.41 10.05
C ARG A 141 12.61 -2.01 9.47
N LEU A 142 13.40 -1.18 10.18
CA LEU A 142 14.72 -0.77 9.72
C LEU A 142 15.67 -1.96 9.55
N ILE A 143 15.61 -2.94 10.46
CA ILE A 143 16.39 -4.18 10.34
C ILE A 143 15.94 -4.99 9.12
N LEU A 144 14.63 -5.10 8.84
CA LEU A 144 14.14 -5.77 7.64
C LEU A 144 14.61 -5.08 6.35
N GLU A 145 14.65 -3.74 6.34
CA GLU A 145 15.17 -2.97 5.19
C GLU A 145 16.66 -3.23 4.97
N GLU A 146 17.46 -3.15 6.02
CA GLU A 146 18.90 -3.33 5.95
C GLU A 146 19.29 -4.78 5.60
N ALA A 147 18.54 -5.76 6.09
CA ALA A 147 18.71 -7.16 5.74
C ALA A 147 18.19 -7.52 4.32
N GLY A 148 17.57 -6.58 3.60
CA GLY A 148 17.05 -6.77 2.25
C GLY A 148 15.72 -7.55 2.18
N TYR A 149 15.04 -7.73 3.30
CA TYR A 149 13.70 -8.31 3.36
C TYR A 149 12.58 -7.31 3.02
N LEU A 150 12.86 -6.01 3.16
CA LEU A 150 11.97 -4.92 2.80
C LEU A 150 12.72 -3.94 1.89
N GLU A 151 12.21 -3.72 0.70
CA GLU A 151 12.82 -2.80 -0.26
C GLU A 151 11.79 -1.76 -0.73
N VAL A 152 12.25 -0.53 -0.91
CA VAL A 152 11.47 0.53 -1.58
C VAL A 152 12.03 0.74 -2.96
N GLN A 153 11.21 0.53 -3.99
CA GLN A 153 11.65 0.68 -5.37
C GLN A 153 10.69 1.56 -6.18
N PRO A 154 11.19 2.59 -6.87
CA PRO A 154 10.40 3.32 -7.87
C PRO A 154 9.91 2.38 -8.97
N LEU A 155 8.74 2.66 -9.52
CA LEU A 155 8.17 1.90 -10.64
C LEU A 155 9.14 1.78 -11.84
N ALA A 156 9.98 2.78 -12.05
CA ALA A 156 10.96 2.79 -13.14
C ALA A 156 11.97 1.63 -13.02
N PHE A 157 12.33 1.21 -11.82
CA PHE A 157 13.31 0.13 -11.57
C PHE A 157 12.68 -1.26 -11.66
N ILE A 158 11.35 -1.34 -11.66
CA ILE A 158 10.59 -2.59 -11.86
C ILE A 158 10.56 -2.96 -13.34
N ARG A 159 10.76 -1.99 -14.24
CA ARG A 159 10.80 -2.25 -15.68
C ARG A 159 12.00 -3.09 -16.08
N GLY A 160 11.79 -4.02 -17.02
CA GLY A 160 12.86 -4.84 -17.60
C GLY A 160 13.32 -6.04 -16.78
N LYS A 161 12.81 -6.23 -15.56
CA LYS A 161 13.13 -7.38 -14.72
C LYS A 161 11.89 -8.24 -14.51
N SER A 162 12.06 -9.57 -14.47
CA SER A 162 11.04 -10.45 -13.89
C SER A 162 11.21 -10.44 -12.36
N ILE A 163 10.12 -10.20 -11.65
CA ILE A 163 10.10 -10.20 -10.18
C ILE A 163 9.79 -11.61 -9.72
N LYS A 164 10.74 -12.25 -9.04
CA LYS A 164 10.62 -13.61 -8.53
C LYS A 164 10.73 -13.64 -7.02
N ASN A 165 10.09 -14.62 -6.39
CA ASN A 165 10.14 -14.88 -4.96
C ASN A 165 9.84 -13.64 -4.10
N THR A 166 8.91 -12.78 -4.55
CA THR A 166 8.71 -11.43 -4.01
C THR A 166 7.23 -11.12 -3.82
N ILE A 167 6.90 -10.46 -2.72
CA ILE A 167 5.60 -9.83 -2.53
C ILE A 167 5.76 -8.35 -2.91
N LEU A 168 5.07 -7.91 -3.95
CA LEU A 168 5.05 -6.52 -4.38
C LEU A 168 3.79 -5.82 -3.86
N LEU A 169 3.98 -4.76 -3.08
CA LEU A 169 2.93 -3.83 -2.68
C LEU A 169 3.02 -2.60 -3.58
N MET A 170 2.04 -2.41 -4.46
CA MET A 170 1.93 -1.25 -5.33
C MET A 170 0.73 -0.42 -4.89
N GLU A 171 0.98 0.77 -4.38
CA GLU A 171 -0.06 1.70 -3.91
C GLU A 171 -0.31 2.83 -4.91
N GLU A 172 -1.43 3.53 -4.75
CA GLU A 172 -1.86 4.66 -5.57
C GLU A 172 -1.92 4.33 -7.08
N VAL A 173 -2.36 3.10 -7.40
CA VAL A 173 -2.38 2.58 -8.78
C VAL A 173 -3.31 3.38 -9.68
N GLN A 174 -4.30 4.12 -9.13
CA GLN A 174 -5.14 5.04 -9.90
C GLN A 174 -4.33 6.13 -10.61
N ASN A 175 -3.14 6.46 -10.13
CA ASN A 175 -2.23 7.43 -10.74
C ASN A 175 -1.32 6.83 -11.82
N MET A 176 -1.44 5.54 -12.11
CA MET A 176 -0.74 4.88 -13.20
C MET A 176 -1.55 4.90 -14.49
N THR A 177 -0.87 5.04 -15.63
CA THR A 177 -1.51 4.83 -16.94
C THR A 177 -1.78 3.34 -17.19
N PRO A 178 -2.72 2.96 -18.09
CA PRO A 178 -2.93 1.57 -18.49
C PRO A 178 -1.66 0.89 -19.00
N LYS A 179 -0.80 1.64 -19.72
CA LYS A 179 0.50 1.14 -20.21
C LYS A 179 1.46 0.81 -19.05
N GLN A 180 1.47 1.63 -18.00
CA GLN A 180 2.30 1.37 -16.81
C GLN A 180 1.81 0.15 -16.05
N VAL A 181 0.49 0.02 -15.83
CA VAL A 181 -0.08 -1.15 -15.16
C VAL A 181 0.15 -2.42 -15.99
N LYS A 182 -0.07 -2.40 -17.29
CA LYS A 182 0.28 -3.53 -18.18
C LYS A 182 1.76 -3.92 -18.03
N THR A 183 2.65 -2.93 -18.04
CA THR A 183 4.09 -3.18 -17.88
C THR A 183 4.38 -3.83 -16.53
N LEU A 184 3.76 -3.38 -15.45
CA LEU A 184 3.91 -3.93 -14.09
C LEU A 184 3.42 -5.38 -14.03
N LEU A 185 2.17 -5.63 -14.43
CA LEU A 185 1.55 -6.95 -14.34
C LEU A 185 2.32 -8.00 -15.13
N THR A 186 2.92 -7.62 -16.27
CA THR A 186 3.77 -8.52 -17.06
C THR A 186 5.16 -8.78 -16.48
N ARG A 187 5.48 -8.23 -15.29
CA ARG A 187 6.74 -8.51 -14.57
C ARG A 187 6.61 -9.60 -13.53
N ILE A 188 5.39 -10.07 -13.27
CA ILE A 188 5.20 -11.17 -12.33
C ILE A 188 6.02 -12.39 -12.77
N GLY A 189 6.80 -12.91 -11.86
CA GLY A 189 7.63 -14.07 -12.04
C GLY A 189 7.25 -15.20 -11.09
N GLU A 190 8.02 -16.26 -11.14
CA GLU A 190 7.82 -17.42 -10.29
C GLU A 190 7.80 -17.06 -8.81
N ASN A 191 6.91 -17.70 -8.04
CA ASN A 191 6.77 -17.50 -6.60
C ASN A 191 6.58 -16.03 -6.18
N SER A 192 5.89 -15.25 -6.99
CA SER A 192 5.63 -13.85 -6.66
C SER A 192 4.15 -13.58 -6.46
N LYS A 193 3.88 -12.50 -5.72
CA LYS A 193 2.54 -12.03 -5.42
C LYS A 193 2.50 -10.52 -5.57
N PHE A 194 1.55 -10.02 -6.38
CA PHE A 194 1.38 -8.58 -6.59
C PHE A 194 0.09 -8.11 -5.96
N ILE A 195 0.16 -7.15 -5.07
CA ILE A 195 -0.97 -6.53 -4.40
C ILE A 195 -1.01 -5.07 -4.81
N LEU A 196 -2.01 -4.73 -5.62
CA LEU A 196 -2.23 -3.40 -6.16
C LEU A 196 -3.37 -2.74 -5.39
N SER A 197 -3.17 -1.54 -4.88
CA SER A 197 -4.20 -0.78 -4.17
C SER A 197 -4.35 0.63 -4.73
N GLY A 198 -5.57 1.15 -4.68
CA GLY A 198 -5.85 2.52 -5.14
C GLY A 198 -7.31 2.92 -4.93
N ASP A 199 -7.60 4.16 -5.28
CA ASP A 199 -8.92 4.75 -5.24
C ASP A 199 -9.26 5.30 -6.63
N ILE A 200 -10.26 4.72 -7.30
CA ILE A 200 -10.62 5.11 -8.67
C ILE A 200 -11.12 6.56 -8.72
N GLU A 201 -11.74 7.04 -7.64
CA GLU A 201 -12.33 8.37 -7.58
C GLU A 201 -11.33 9.47 -7.21
N GLN A 202 -10.22 9.09 -6.56
CA GLN A 202 -9.18 10.01 -6.08
C GLN A 202 -7.91 9.93 -6.94
N SER A 203 -8.04 10.22 -8.24
CA SER A 203 -6.86 10.31 -9.09
C SER A 203 -6.35 11.75 -9.16
N ASP A 204 -5.12 11.98 -8.71
CA ASP A 204 -4.45 13.28 -8.82
C ASP A 204 -3.99 13.56 -10.27
N LYS A 205 -3.81 12.51 -11.05
CA LYS A 205 -3.23 12.60 -12.41
C LYS A 205 -4.27 12.64 -13.52
N PHE A 206 -5.41 12.03 -13.34
CA PHE A 206 -6.38 11.84 -14.42
C PHE A 206 -7.72 12.46 -14.09
N LYS A 207 -8.24 13.29 -15.02
CA LYS A 207 -9.57 13.93 -14.89
C LYS A 207 -10.73 12.93 -15.02
N HIS A 208 -10.49 11.81 -15.70
CA HIS A 208 -11.53 10.79 -15.93
C HIS A 208 -11.02 9.42 -15.47
N PRO A 209 -11.81 8.68 -14.68
CA PRO A 209 -11.44 7.35 -14.18
C PRO A 209 -10.99 6.38 -15.27
N ARG A 210 -11.56 6.43 -16.46
CA ARG A 210 -11.21 5.58 -17.62
C ARG A 210 -9.77 5.76 -18.11
N GLN A 211 -9.11 6.84 -17.75
CA GLN A 211 -7.69 7.09 -18.08
C GLN A 211 -6.74 6.40 -17.11
N SER A 212 -7.25 6.00 -15.94
CA SER A 212 -6.51 5.32 -14.89
C SER A 212 -6.22 3.86 -15.28
N GLY A 213 -4.99 3.44 -15.02
CA GLY A 213 -4.59 2.05 -15.16
C GLY A 213 -5.29 1.11 -14.18
N LEU A 214 -5.70 1.61 -13.01
CA LEU A 214 -6.48 0.84 -12.05
C LEU A 214 -7.85 0.47 -12.64
N TYR A 215 -8.55 1.45 -13.21
CA TYR A 215 -9.82 1.22 -13.89
C TYR A 215 -9.67 0.22 -15.04
N ASP A 216 -8.68 0.41 -15.92
CA ASP A 216 -8.39 -0.47 -17.05
C ASP A 216 -8.11 -1.91 -16.59
N ALA A 217 -7.30 -2.08 -15.54
CA ALA A 217 -6.94 -3.39 -15.01
C ALA A 217 -8.16 -4.16 -14.48
N ILE A 218 -9.04 -3.50 -13.73
CA ILE A 218 -10.28 -4.10 -13.21
C ILE A 218 -11.16 -4.60 -14.35
N HIS A 219 -11.29 -3.81 -15.42
CA HIS A 219 -12.19 -4.16 -16.52
C HIS A 219 -11.63 -5.24 -17.45
N ARG A 220 -10.31 -5.22 -17.72
CA ARG A 220 -9.67 -6.15 -18.64
C ARG A 220 -9.44 -7.54 -18.07
N HIS A 221 -9.11 -7.63 -16.79
CA HIS A 221 -8.59 -8.87 -16.24
C HIS A 221 -9.58 -9.64 -15.36
N LYS A 222 -10.84 -9.20 -15.28
CA LYS A 222 -11.88 -9.81 -14.44
C LYS A 222 -12.14 -11.31 -14.68
N ASN A 223 -11.76 -11.83 -15.84
CA ASN A 223 -11.98 -13.23 -16.22
C ASN A 223 -10.72 -14.11 -16.04
N ILE A 224 -9.63 -13.57 -15.46
CA ILE A 224 -8.40 -14.33 -15.22
C ILE A 224 -8.50 -14.92 -13.80
N PRO A 225 -8.53 -16.26 -13.65
CA PRO A 225 -8.77 -16.89 -12.33
C PRO A 225 -7.71 -16.57 -11.29
N GLU A 226 -6.48 -16.31 -11.70
CA GLU A 226 -5.34 -16.00 -10.83
C GLU A 226 -5.34 -14.56 -10.33
N ILE A 227 -6.25 -13.70 -10.87
CA ILE A 227 -6.39 -12.30 -10.45
C ILE A 227 -7.64 -12.13 -9.60
N GLY A 228 -7.45 -11.65 -8.38
CA GLY A 228 -8.51 -11.31 -7.44
C GLY A 228 -8.84 -9.82 -7.46
N PHE A 229 -10.13 -9.50 -7.37
CA PHE A 229 -10.61 -8.11 -7.28
C PHE A 229 -11.46 -7.95 -6.03
N ILE A 230 -11.24 -6.85 -5.34
CA ILE A 230 -12.06 -6.46 -4.19
C ILE A 230 -12.27 -4.95 -4.20
N GLU A 231 -13.47 -4.54 -3.85
CA GLU A 231 -13.85 -3.15 -3.76
C GLU A 231 -14.40 -2.85 -2.36
N PHE A 232 -13.86 -1.81 -1.76
CA PHE A 232 -14.30 -1.26 -0.49
C PHE A 232 -15.27 -0.13 -0.74
N SER A 233 -16.29 -0.02 0.12
CA SER A 233 -17.28 1.04 0.07
C SER A 233 -16.98 2.16 1.08
N GLU A 234 -17.58 3.34 0.91
CA GLU A 234 -17.39 4.49 1.80
C GLU A 234 -17.84 4.22 3.25
N ASP A 235 -18.83 3.38 3.46
CA ASP A 235 -19.33 3.00 4.79
C ASP A 235 -18.35 2.11 5.58
N GLU A 236 -17.33 1.58 4.92
CA GLU A 236 -16.26 0.78 5.53
C GLU A 236 -15.05 1.61 5.98
N ILE A 237 -15.14 2.94 5.88
CA ILE A 237 -14.06 3.84 6.31
C ILE A 237 -13.83 3.71 7.82
N VAL A 238 -12.63 3.31 8.19
CA VAL A 238 -12.18 3.13 9.57
C VAL A 238 -11.37 4.35 10.00
N ARG A 239 -12.03 5.49 10.15
CA ARG A 239 -11.40 6.75 10.59
C ARG A 239 -12.05 7.27 11.87
N HIS A 240 -11.40 8.28 12.47
CA HIS A 240 -11.99 8.98 13.60
C HIS A 240 -13.38 9.53 13.21
N PRO A 241 -14.42 9.36 14.04
CA PRO A 241 -15.80 9.80 13.71
C PRO A 241 -15.92 11.27 13.30
N LEU A 242 -15.02 12.12 13.78
CA LEU A 242 -14.95 13.54 13.41
C LEU A 242 -14.67 13.74 11.91
N ILE A 243 -13.87 12.87 11.29
CA ILE A 243 -13.51 13.00 9.86
C ILE A 243 -14.77 12.88 8.99
N SER A 244 -15.64 11.92 9.27
CA SER A 244 -16.91 11.77 8.55
C SER A 244 -17.78 13.02 8.68
N LYS A 245 -17.80 13.66 9.86
CA LYS A 245 -18.54 14.92 10.09
C LYS A 245 -17.94 16.08 9.29
N ILE A 246 -16.60 16.15 9.24
CA ILE A 246 -15.91 17.19 8.46
C ILE A 246 -16.22 16.99 6.96
N LEU A 247 -16.05 15.79 6.44
CA LEU A 247 -16.29 15.50 5.02
C LEU A 247 -17.74 15.77 4.61
N ALA A 248 -18.71 15.51 5.49
CA ALA A 248 -20.12 15.82 5.23
C ALA A 248 -20.36 17.32 4.99
N ASN A 249 -19.55 18.21 5.60
CA ASN A 249 -19.65 19.67 5.40
C ASN A 249 -19.00 20.15 4.08
N TYR A 250 -18.09 19.34 3.50
CA TYR A 250 -17.45 19.64 2.21
C TYR A 250 -18.19 19.01 1.02
N LYS A 251 -19.14 18.10 1.27
CA LYS A 251 -20.05 17.67 0.20
C LYS A 251 -20.89 18.88 -0.19
N GLU A 252 -20.52 19.54 -1.28
CA GLU A 252 -21.33 20.61 -1.86
C GLU A 252 -22.75 20.09 -2.03
N LYS A 253 -23.74 20.86 -1.57
CA LYS A 253 -25.13 20.64 -1.92
C LYS A 253 -25.24 20.90 -3.43
N THR A 254 -24.95 19.91 -4.23
CA THR A 254 -25.33 19.95 -5.63
C THR A 254 -26.87 19.94 -5.64
N ASP A 255 -27.45 21.10 -5.84
CA ASP A 255 -28.87 21.26 -6.20
C ASP A 255 -29.10 20.57 -7.55
N LYS A 256 -29.13 19.24 -7.54
CA LYS A 256 -29.75 18.48 -8.62
C LYS A 256 -31.21 18.29 -8.25
N PRO A 257 -32.16 18.69 -9.10
CA PRO A 257 -33.56 18.42 -8.86
C PRO A 257 -33.74 16.94 -8.67
N THR A 258 -34.31 16.55 -7.54
CA THR A 258 -34.65 15.16 -7.19
C THR A 258 -35.52 14.60 -8.30
N PRO A 259 -35.17 13.51 -8.99
CA PRO A 259 -36.07 12.81 -9.86
C PRO A 259 -37.29 12.33 -9.03
N PRO A 260 -38.51 12.33 -9.55
CA PRO A 260 -39.69 11.92 -8.80
C PRO A 260 -39.53 10.47 -8.32
N GLU A 261 -39.84 10.24 -7.04
CA GLU A 261 -39.81 8.92 -6.41
C GLU A 261 -40.65 7.92 -7.21
N THR A 262 -40.00 7.05 -7.95
CA THR A 262 -40.64 5.86 -8.49
C THR A 262 -40.74 4.83 -7.37
N LYS A 263 -41.96 4.70 -6.80
CA LYS A 263 -42.28 3.64 -5.85
C LYS A 263 -42.08 2.28 -6.52
N ILE A 264 -40.96 1.62 -6.20
CA ILE A 264 -40.77 0.20 -6.55
C ILE A 264 -41.36 -0.63 -5.42
N LEU A 265 -42.45 -1.33 -5.76
CA LEU A 265 -43.08 -2.34 -4.92
C LEU A 265 -42.08 -3.41 -4.54
N ARG A 266 -41.99 -3.70 -3.26
CA ARG A 266 -41.13 -4.76 -2.71
C ARG A 266 -41.83 -6.11 -2.91
N GLU A 267 -41.26 -6.97 -3.71
CA GLU A 267 -41.56 -8.40 -3.69
C GLU A 267 -40.31 -9.22 -3.37
N GLY A 268 -40.48 -10.13 -2.41
CA GLY A 268 -39.84 -11.44 -2.32
C GLY A 268 -38.38 -11.53 -1.96
N LYS A 269 -38.12 -11.91 -0.71
CA LYS A 269 -36.83 -12.35 -0.16
C LYS A 269 -36.31 -13.61 -0.85
N ASN A 270 -35.08 -13.55 -1.39
CA ASN A 270 -34.26 -14.76 -1.59
C ASN A 270 -32.78 -14.42 -1.34
N PRO A 271 -32.05 -15.09 -0.42
CA PRO A 271 -30.77 -14.61 0.10
C PRO A 271 -29.51 -14.97 -0.72
N GLU A 272 -29.64 -15.62 -1.88
CA GLU A 272 -28.47 -16.21 -2.56
C GLU A 272 -27.86 -15.40 -3.73
N LYS A 273 -28.23 -14.14 -3.94
CA LYS A 273 -27.74 -13.36 -5.12
C LYS A 273 -27.12 -11.99 -4.78
N LYS A 274 -26.31 -11.89 -3.72
CA LYS A 274 -25.70 -10.60 -3.33
C LYS A 274 -24.32 -10.31 -3.93
N SER A 275 -23.63 -11.27 -4.54
CA SER A 275 -22.26 -11.02 -5.05
C SER A 275 -22.19 -10.42 -6.47
N THR A 276 -23.27 -10.50 -7.23
CA THR A 276 -23.25 -10.08 -8.65
C THR A 276 -23.78 -8.64 -8.87
N SER A 277 -24.32 -8.00 -7.83
CA SER A 277 -25.00 -6.70 -7.98
C SER A 277 -24.07 -5.49 -8.03
N ILE A 278 -22.88 -5.60 -7.40
CA ILE A 278 -21.92 -4.48 -7.30
C ILE A 278 -21.30 -4.18 -8.67
N LEU A 279 -20.88 -5.21 -9.40
CA LEU A 279 -20.34 -5.06 -10.76
C LEU A 279 -21.37 -4.48 -11.76
N LYS A 280 -22.67 -4.72 -11.55
CA LYS A 280 -23.73 -4.13 -12.38
C LYS A 280 -23.97 -2.65 -12.09
N LYS A 281 -23.71 -2.16 -10.87
CA LYS A 281 -23.85 -0.72 -10.56
C LYS A 281 -22.77 0.11 -11.23
N ILE A 282 -21.53 -0.38 -11.27
CA ILE A 282 -20.45 0.29 -12.01
C ILE A 282 -20.74 0.37 -13.50
N PHE A 283 -21.39 -0.66 -14.08
CA PHE A 283 -21.70 -0.69 -15.50
C PHE A 283 -22.81 0.30 -15.92
N ASN A 284 -23.75 0.62 -15.02
CA ASN A 284 -24.87 1.52 -15.31
C ASN A 284 -24.59 2.99 -14.99
N PHE A 285 -23.53 3.29 -14.20
CA PHE A 285 -23.18 4.67 -13.87
C PHE A 285 -22.42 5.39 -14.97
N PHE A 286 -21.88 4.64 -15.96
CA PHE A 286 -21.04 5.16 -17.04
C PHE A 286 -21.61 4.93 -18.46
N LYS A 287 -22.91 4.70 -18.59
CA LYS A 287 -23.63 4.91 -19.85
C LYS A 287 -24.19 6.33 -19.86
#